data_0516eabbbb53f6c7f782325355030a74
#
_entry.id   0516eabbbb53f6c7f782325355030a74
#
_cell.length_a   1.000
_cell.length_b   1.000
_cell.length_c   1.000
_cell.angle_alpha   90.00
_cell.angle_beta   90.00
_cell.angle_gamma   90.00
#
_symmetry.space_group_name_H-M   'P 1'
#
loop_
_entity.id
_entity.type
_entity.pdbx_description
1 polymer ?
#
loop_
_entity_poly.entity_id
_entity_poly.type
_entity_poly.pdbx_seq_one_letter_code
_entity_poly.pdbx_strand_id
1 'polypeptide(L)'
;MAIDGDPPIDLIGCWEAAGHGDPDLQSGQWLTSSLLLIEEGPELWRLVADAIRAAPADFIVDTKVDGFRWLCPLDRAASLRDFLAFESHVLRGAERRKSTVPEYWYEAPVYYKGNHRAILGPDDECEWPSFTHRLDFELEVAMIVGVGGRDITHESASAHIFGFTVMNDFSARDVQAREMSAWLGPAKGKDFATALGPCIVTADELGSEPDLEMVCRVNGDEWGRARSGDAHWRWADMLAHVSDGEDVYPGDVYGSGTPGGCCGLDLGRELKPGDVIELEIESIGLLRNQIGPRPE
;
A
#
# COMPACT_ATOMS: atom_id res chain seq x y z
N MET A 1 8.55 6.05 13.72
CA MET A 1 7.25 5.45 13.41
C MET A 1 7.06 4.26 14.35
N ALA A 2 5.91 4.16 15.00
CA ALA A 2 5.70 3.08 15.97
C ALA A 2 5.03 1.90 15.30
N ILE A 3 5.60 0.73 15.46
CA ILE A 3 4.95 -0.55 15.21
C ILE A 3 4.85 -1.25 16.55
N ASP A 4 3.79 -2.02 16.79
CA ASP A 4 3.54 -2.75 18.04
C ASP A 4 3.36 -1.89 19.31
N GLY A 5 2.76 -0.70 19.16
CA GLY A 5 2.38 0.11 20.31
C GLY A 5 3.44 1.10 20.80
N ASP A 6 4.57 1.19 20.14
CA ASP A 6 5.52 2.25 20.42
C ASP A 6 4.97 3.61 19.93
N PRO A 7 5.08 4.67 20.71
CA PRO A 7 4.60 5.98 20.31
C PRO A 7 5.43 6.56 19.15
N PRO A 8 4.83 7.39 18.27
CA PRO A 8 5.55 8.06 17.22
C PRO A 8 6.60 9.02 17.78
N ILE A 9 7.67 9.22 17.01
CA ILE A 9 8.82 10.04 17.39
C ILE A 9 8.89 11.26 16.47
N ASP A 10 9.20 12.43 17.05
CA ASP A 10 9.54 13.63 16.30
C ASP A 10 10.91 13.45 15.62
N LEU A 11 10.90 13.17 14.32
CA LEU A 11 12.11 12.94 13.57
C LEU A 11 13.00 14.20 13.47
N ILE A 12 12.40 15.39 13.36
CA ILE A 12 13.15 16.64 13.27
C ILE A 12 13.91 16.87 14.57
N GLY A 13 13.23 16.76 15.71
CA GLY A 13 13.88 16.89 17.01
C GLY A 13 15.00 15.86 17.25
N CYS A 14 14.80 14.61 16.81
CA CYS A 14 15.83 13.57 16.89
C CYS A 14 17.06 13.92 16.04
N TRP A 15 16.84 14.42 14.83
CA TRP A 15 17.91 14.80 13.90
C TRP A 15 18.78 15.94 14.44
N GLU A 16 18.14 17.00 14.95
CA GLU A 16 18.82 18.12 15.59
C GLU A 16 19.63 17.69 16.83
N ALA A 17 19.02 16.87 17.69
CA ALA A 17 19.67 16.37 18.90
C ALA A 17 20.88 15.47 18.59
N ALA A 18 20.88 14.77 17.48
CA ALA A 18 22.02 14.00 16.98
C ALA A 18 23.14 14.88 16.43
N GLY A 19 22.98 16.21 16.40
CA GLY A 19 24.00 17.18 15.97
C GLY A 19 24.13 17.33 14.46
N HIS A 20 23.14 16.90 13.69
CA HIS A 20 23.15 17.01 12.24
C HIS A 20 22.79 18.40 11.69
N GLY A 21 22.44 19.35 12.59
CA GLY A 21 22.12 20.75 12.24
C GLY A 21 20.71 20.93 11.70
N ASP A 22 20.35 22.21 11.42
CA ASP A 22 19.04 22.59 10.90
C ASP A 22 18.82 21.95 9.52
N PRO A 23 17.85 21.05 9.36
CA PRO A 23 17.56 20.40 8.10
C PRO A 23 17.16 21.40 6.99
N ASP A 24 16.60 22.59 7.34
CA ASP A 24 16.22 23.61 6.38
C ASP A 24 17.42 24.30 5.70
N LEU A 25 18.60 24.24 6.30
CA LEU A 25 19.80 24.87 5.75
C LEU A 25 20.52 24.06 4.65
N GLN A 26 20.14 22.80 4.46
CA GLN A 26 20.76 21.89 3.47
C GLN A 26 19.75 21.29 2.51
N SER A 27 18.72 21.99 2.06
CA SER A 27 17.62 21.42 1.29
C SER A 27 16.67 20.49 2.09
N GLY A 28 16.54 20.66 3.38
CA GLY A 28 15.91 19.78 4.38
C GLY A 28 14.42 19.47 4.28
N GLN A 29 13.84 19.60 3.10
CA GLN A 29 12.44 19.20 2.87
C GLN A 29 12.21 17.69 3.04
N TRP A 30 13.27 16.88 3.00
CA TRP A 30 13.17 15.43 3.16
C TRP A 30 12.73 15.00 4.57
N LEU A 31 12.91 15.80 5.61
CA LEU A 31 12.36 15.52 6.95
C LEU A 31 10.86 15.77 7.07
N THR A 32 10.29 16.48 6.11
CA THR A 32 8.85 16.81 6.08
C THR A 32 8.08 16.05 5.00
N SER A 33 8.79 15.22 4.22
CA SER A 33 8.21 14.42 3.14
C SER A 33 8.80 13.01 3.17
N SER A 34 7.96 12.01 3.32
CA SER A 34 8.38 10.61 3.27
C SER A 34 8.93 10.22 1.89
N LEU A 35 8.37 10.76 0.81
CA LEU A 35 8.91 10.53 -0.53
C LEU A 35 10.33 11.09 -0.66
N LEU A 36 10.56 12.34 -0.26
CA LEU A 36 11.91 12.93 -0.34
C LEU A 36 12.91 12.18 0.53
N LEU A 37 12.50 11.71 1.73
CA LEU A 37 13.34 10.85 2.56
C LEU A 37 13.72 9.55 1.84
N ILE A 38 12.79 8.95 1.12
CA ILE A 38 13.05 7.73 0.34
C ILE A 38 14.00 8.03 -0.84
N GLU A 39 13.79 9.13 -1.56
CA GLU A 39 14.61 9.56 -2.71
C GLU A 39 16.07 9.83 -2.36
N GLU A 40 16.36 10.27 -1.12
CA GLU A 40 17.74 10.51 -0.65
C GLU A 40 18.57 9.21 -0.50
N GLY A 41 17.91 8.07 -0.35
CA GLY A 41 18.52 6.76 -0.45
C GLY A 41 19.13 6.20 0.84
N PRO A 42 19.77 5.01 0.75
CA PRO A 42 20.14 4.20 1.91
C PRO A 42 21.15 4.82 2.86
N GLU A 43 21.96 5.75 2.41
CA GLU A 43 22.93 6.43 3.28
C GLU A 43 22.22 7.33 4.29
N LEU A 44 21.26 8.13 3.81
CA LEU A 44 20.45 8.97 4.70
C LEU A 44 19.56 8.12 5.60
N TRP A 45 18.95 7.04 5.09
CA TRP A 45 18.10 6.18 5.92
C TRP A 45 18.83 5.63 7.14
N ARG A 46 20.12 5.24 6.97
CA ARG A 46 20.96 4.80 8.10
C ARG A 46 21.22 5.91 9.11
N LEU A 47 21.51 7.13 8.65
CA LEU A 47 21.71 8.28 9.53
C LEU A 47 20.43 8.61 10.31
N VAL A 48 19.28 8.56 9.67
CA VAL A 48 17.96 8.76 10.32
C VAL A 48 17.72 7.67 11.36
N ALA A 49 17.95 6.41 11.02
CA ALA A 49 17.80 5.30 11.96
C ALA A 49 18.76 5.43 13.17
N ASP A 50 19.99 5.91 12.96
CA ASP A 50 20.94 6.18 14.04
C ASP A 50 20.46 7.33 14.93
N ALA A 51 19.94 8.41 14.35
CA ALA A 51 19.37 9.54 15.10
C ALA A 51 18.16 9.09 15.95
N ILE A 52 17.26 8.28 15.40
CA ILE A 52 16.13 7.72 16.13
C ILE A 52 16.60 6.83 17.29
N ARG A 53 17.55 5.93 17.07
CA ARG A 53 18.09 5.05 18.12
C ARG A 53 18.79 5.82 19.25
N ALA A 54 19.40 6.95 18.94
CA ALA A 54 20.05 7.81 19.91
C ALA A 54 19.10 8.78 20.61
N ALA A 55 17.85 8.87 20.14
CA ALA A 55 16.89 9.87 20.58
C ALA A 55 16.50 9.68 22.05
N PRO A 56 16.49 10.76 22.86
CA PRO A 56 15.89 10.73 24.17
C PRO A 56 14.38 10.47 24.11
N ALA A 57 13.83 9.93 25.21
CA ALA A 57 12.37 9.72 25.34
C ALA A 57 11.55 11.02 25.22
N ASP A 58 12.18 12.18 25.29
CA ASP A 58 11.56 13.51 25.18
C ASP A 58 11.01 13.83 23.78
N PHE A 59 11.42 13.09 22.74
CA PHE A 59 10.93 13.25 21.36
C PHE A 59 9.72 12.38 21.01
N ILE A 60 9.15 11.68 21.99
CA ILE A 60 7.92 10.93 21.81
C ILE A 60 6.75 11.90 21.60
N VAL A 61 6.01 11.69 20.52
CA VAL A 61 4.83 12.52 20.20
C VAL A 61 3.60 11.98 20.95
N ASP A 62 2.91 12.85 21.67
CA ASP A 62 1.64 12.50 22.32
C ASP A 62 0.51 12.43 21.29
N THR A 63 0.05 11.24 21.00
CA THR A 63 -1.05 10.98 20.06
C THR A 63 -2.44 11.20 20.67
N LYS A 64 -2.52 11.53 21.97
CA LYS A 64 -3.79 11.76 22.69
C LYS A 64 -4.22 13.22 22.70
N VAL A 65 -3.48 14.10 22.02
CA VAL A 65 -3.85 15.50 21.91
C VAL A 65 -5.05 15.67 20.96
N ASP A 66 -5.93 16.63 21.27
CA ASP A 66 -7.07 16.94 20.39
C ASP A 66 -6.59 17.38 19.01
N GLY A 67 -7.18 16.78 17.98
CA GLY A 67 -6.85 17.07 16.57
C GLY A 67 -5.69 16.24 16.01
N PHE A 68 -5.06 15.33 16.80
CA PHE A 68 -4.11 14.39 16.24
C PHE A 68 -4.80 13.46 15.24
N ARG A 69 -4.17 13.25 14.10
CA ARG A 69 -4.60 12.23 13.13
C ARG A 69 -3.39 11.64 12.43
N TRP A 70 -3.47 10.39 12.10
CA TRP A 70 -2.52 9.74 11.21
C TRP A 70 -2.73 10.26 9.78
N LEU A 71 -1.66 10.47 9.07
CA LEU A 71 -1.69 10.80 7.64
C LEU A 71 -1.25 9.57 6.83
N CYS A 72 -1.48 9.60 5.53
CA CYS A 72 -0.90 8.62 4.63
C CYS A 72 0.61 8.56 4.86
N PRO A 73 1.20 7.36 5.07
CA PRO A 73 2.62 7.23 5.41
C PRO A 73 3.55 7.57 4.23
N LEU A 74 3.01 7.62 3.01
CA LEU A 74 3.69 8.14 1.83
C LEU A 74 2.94 9.39 1.37
N ASP A 75 3.49 10.57 1.64
CA ASP A 75 2.84 11.86 1.33
C ASP A 75 2.52 12.03 -0.16
N ARG A 76 3.30 11.37 -1.02
CA ARG A 76 3.09 11.33 -2.47
C ARG A 76 3.73 10.09 -3.07
N ALA A 77 2.96 9.26 -3.74
CA ALA A 77 3.49 8.17 -4.56
C ALA A 77 4.08 8.69 -5.87
N ALA A 78 5.22 8.16 -6.31
CA ALA A 78 5.82 8.47 -7.60
C ALA A 78 4.99 7.85 -8.75
N SER A 79 4.54 6.62 -8.56
CA SER A 79 3.57 5.93 -9.40
C SER A 79 2.79 4.89 -8.58
N LEU A 80 1.72 4.36 -9.13
CA LEU A 80 0.98 3.23 -8.56
C LEU A 80 0.80 2.16 -9.62
N ARG A 81 1.25 0.96 -9.33
CA ARG A 81 0.96 -0.26 -10.07
C ARG A 81 0.32 -1.26 -9.13
N ASP A 82 -0.77 -1.85 -9.56
CA ASP A 82 -1.43 -2.86 -8.77
C ASP A 82 -1.47 -4.17 -9.54
N PHE A 83 -0.91 -5.20 -8.92
CA PHE A 83 -0.72 -6.52 -9.49
C PHE A 83 -1.91 -7.44 -9.22
N LEU A 84 -1.86 -8.59 -9.79
CA LEU A 84 -2.82 -9.67 -9.58
C LEU A 84 -2.02 -10.93 -9.16
N ALA A 85 -1.34 -10.85 -7.98
CA ALA A 85 -0.36 -11.86 -7.62
C ALA A 85 -0.96 -13.14 -7.01
N PHE A 86 -2.21 -13.13 -6.54
CA PHE A 86 -2.81 -14.27 -5.85
C PHE A 86 -3.65 -15.16 -6.78
N GLU A 87 -3.18 -16.38 -7.03
CA GLU A 87 -3.90 -17.38 -7.83
C GLU A 87 -5.29 -17.66 -7.26
N SER A 88 -5.44 -17.68 -5.95
CA SER A 88 -6.72 -17.91 -5.27
C SER A 88 -7.81 -16.91 -5.68
N HIS A 89 -7.49 -15.63 -5.87
CA HIS A 89 -8.40 -14.61 -6.37
C HIS A 89 -8.70 -14.79 -7.86
N VAL A 90 -7.68 -15.07 -8.65
CA VAL A 90 -7.80 -15.29 -10.10
C VAL A 90 -8.71 -16.48 -10.41
N LEU A 91 -8.56 -17.58 -9.69
CA LEU A 91 -9.40 -18.78 -9.80
C LEU A 91 -10.87 -18.47 -9.47
N ARG A 92 -11.14 -17.74 -8.37
CA ARG A 92 -12.51 -17.27 -8.03
C ARG A 92 -13.09 -16.39 -9.13
N GLY A 93 -12.27 -15.49 -9.71
CA GLY A 93 -12.66 -14.67 -10.85
C GLY A 93 -13.00 -15.49 -12.09
N ALA A 94 -12.20 -16.50 -12.41
CA ALA A 94 -12.43 -17.42 -13.54
C ALA A 94 -13.73 -18.23 -13.34
N GLU A 95 -13.98 -18.75 -12.13
CA GLU A 95 -15.20 -19.47 -11.78
C GLU A 95 -16.45 -18.59 -11.96
N ARG A 96 -16.44 -17.36 -11.44
CA ARG A 96 -17.54 -16.41 -11.60
C ARG A 96 -17.86 -16.11 -13.08
N ARG A 97 -16.83 -15.99 -13.90
CA ARG A 97 -16.97 -15.74 -15.36
C ARG A 97 -17.23 -17.01 -16.17
N LYS A 98 -17.23 -18.20 -15.54
CA LYS A 98 -17.29 -19.50 -16.19
C LYS A 98 -16.22 -19.64 -17.30
N SER A 99 -15.01 -19.23 -16.99
CA SER A 99 -13.84 -19.24 -17.87
C SER A 99 -12.65 -19.94 -17.20
N THR A 100 -11.57 -20.09 -17.92
CA THR A 100 -10.26 -20.52 -17.37
C THR A 100 -9.42 -19.30 -17.03
N VAL A 101 -8.41 -19.49 -16.17
CA VAL A 101 -7.35 -18.51 -15.97
C VAL A 101 -6.60 -18.33 -17.29
N PRO A 102 -6.34 -17.12 -17.76
CA PRO A 102 -5.54 -16.88 -18.95
C PRO A 102 -4.12 -17.46 -18.77
N GLU A 103 -3.60 -18.14 -19.78
CA GLU A 103 -2.26 -18.75 -19.74
C GLU A 103 -1.18 -17.70 -19.43
N TYR A 104 -1.28 -16.51 -20.02
CA TYR A 104 -0.36 -15.39 -19.80
C TYR A 104 -0.23 -14.98 -18.33
N TRP A 105 -1.26 -15.21 -17.48
CA TRP A 105 -1.16 -14.93 -16.06
C TRP A 105 -0.09 -15.77 -15.35
N TYR A 106 0.18 -16.99 -15.85
CA TYR A 106 1.25 -17.87 -15.35
C TYR A 106 2.62 -17.58 -15.98
N GLU A 107 2.67 -16.73 -17.02
CA GLU A 107 3.91 -16.37 -17.70
C GLU A 107 4.53 -15.09 -17.17
N ALA A 108 3.71 -14.13 -16.71
CA ALA A 108 4.17 -12.83 -16.24
C ALA A 108 3.24 -12.22 -15.17
N PRO A 109 3.79 -11.47 -14.19
CA PRO A 109 3.00 -10.76 -13.19
C PRO A 109 2.30 -9.56 -13.84
N VAL A 110 1.02 -9.74 -14.15
CA VAL A 110 0.19 -8.68 -14.77
C VAL A 110 -0.20 -7.62 -13.77
N TYR A 111 -0.25 -6.36 -14.20
CA TYR A 111 -0.67 -5.22 -13.37
C TYR A 111 -1.45 -4.19 -14.18
N TYR A 112 -2.20 -3.33 -13.48
CA TYR A 112 -2.70 -2.09 -14.05
C TYR A 112 -2.00 -0.87 -13.42
N LYS A 113 -2.03 0.28 -14.12
CA LYS A 113 -1.51 1.55 -13.61
C LYS A 113 -2.65 2.32 -12.96
N GLY A 114 -2.58 2.47 -11.63
CA GLY A 114 -3.56 3.19 -10.84
C GLY A 114 -3.29 4.70 -10.77
N ASN A 115 -4.26 5.44 -10.23
CA ASN A 115 -4.15 6.87 -10.02
C ASN A 115 -3.40 7.18 -8.72
N HIS A 116 -2.10 7.36 -8.79
CA HIS A 116 -1.23 7.71 -7.67
C HIS A 116 -1.53 9.07 -7.01
N ARG A 117 -2.53 9.81 -7.52
CA ARG A 117 -2.95 11.11 -6.98
C ARG A 117 -4.24 11.02 -6.13
N ALA A 118 -4.91 9.89 -6.14
CA ALA A 118 -6.15 9.65 -5.39
C ALA A 118 -5.89 8.74 -4.18
N ILE A 119 -4.85 9.06 -3.40
CA ILE A 119 -4.45 8.26 -2.24
C ILE A 119 -5.07 8.83 -0.96
N LEU A 120 -5.73 7.98 -0.20
CA LEU A 120 -6.28 8.22 1.11
C LEU A 120 -5.32 7.71 2.19
N GLY A 121 -5.36 8.30 3.37
CA GLY A 121 -4.66 7.84 4.55
C GLY A 121 -5.56 7.06 5.52
N PRO A 122 -5.01 6.69 6.69
CA PRO A 122 -5.78 6.12 7.78
C PRO A 122 -6.90 7.06 8.24
N ASP A 123 -8.08 6.50 8.52
CA ASP A 123 -9.30 7.20 8.96
C ASP A 123 -9.88 8.22 7.95
N ASP A 124 -9.31 8.35 6.75
CA ASP A 124 -9.94 9.13 5.70
C ASP A 124 -11.22 8.43 5.21
N GLU A 125 -12.24 9.23 4.88
CA GLU A 125 -13.48 8.74 4.31
C GLU A 125 -13.30 8.44 2.81
N CYS A 126 -13.68 7.25 2.38
CA CYS A 126 -13.83 6.94 0.97
C CYS A 126 -15.19 7.42 0.49
N GLU A 127 -15.24 8.53 -0.22
CA GLU A 127 -16.47 9.03 -0.83
C GLU A 127 -17.07 7.98 -1.78
N TRP A 128 -18.39 7.76 -1.68
CA TRP A 128 -19.07 6.90 -2.64
C TRP A 128 -19.20 7.61 -3.99
N PRO A 129 -18.54 7.14 -5.06
CA PRO A 129 -18.61 7.84 -6.33
C PRO A 129 -20.03 7.77 -6.95
N SER A 130 -20.51 8.89 -7.48
CA SER A 130 -21.85 8.97 -8.09
C SER A 130 -22.04 8.07 -9.32
N PHE A 131 -20.95 7.65 -9.95
CA PHE A 131 -20.96 6.83 -11.16
C PHE A 131 -21.07 5.32 -10.89
N THR A 132 -21.03 4.88 -9.62
CA THR A 132 -21.10 3.45 -9.27
C THR A 132 -22.25 3.14 -8.32
N HIS A 133 -22.82 1.97 -8.48
CA HIS A 133 -23.80 1.39 -7.58
C HIS A 133 -23.23 0.26 -6.73
N ARG A 134 -21.99 -0.16 -7.01
CA ARG A 134 -21.37 -1.32 -6.40
C ARG A 134 -19.92 -1.03 -5.99
N LEU A 135 -19.77 -0.38 -4.84
CA LEU A 135 -18.48 -0.12 -4.22
C LEU A 135 -18.00 -1.36 -3.48
N ASP A 136 -16.69 -1.61 -3.50
CA ASP A 136 -16.02 -2.72 -2.84
C ASP A 136 -14.64 -2.29 -2.34
N PHE A 137 -14.01 -3.12 -1.53
CA PHE A 137 -12.65 -2.99 -1.03
C PHE A 137 -11.80 -4.19 -1.45
N GLU A 138 -10.49 -4.04 -1.44
CA GLU A 138 -9.52 -5.12 -1.63
C GLU A 138 -8.39 -4.96 -0.62
N LEU A 139 -8.22 -5.98 0.25
CA LEU A 139 -7.10 -6.06 1.18
C LEU A 139 -5.84 -6.48 0.45
N GLU A 140 -4.78 -5.67 0.55
CA GLU A 140 -3.51 -5.90 -0.12
C GLU A 140 -2.32 -5.50 0.74
N VAL A 141 -1.16 -6.08 0.46
CA VAL A 141 0.14 -5.51 0.83
C VAL A 141 0.60 -4.60 -0.30
N ALA A 142 1.15 -3.44 0.02
CA ALA A 142 1.86 -2.61 -0.95
C ALA A 142 3.34 -2.52 -0.63
N MET A 143 4.18 -2.78 -1.62
CA MET A 143 5.63 -2.57 -1.59
C MET A 143 5.95 -1.16 -2.08
N ILE A 144 6.89 -0.49 -1.41
CA ILE A 144 7.43 0.81 -1.80
C ILE A 144 8.85 0.60 -2.35
N VAL A 145 9.10 1.07 -3.57
CA VAL A 145 10.45 1.08 -4.14
C VAL A 145 11.31 2.13 -3.43
N GLY A 146 12.49 1.73 -2.98
CA GLY A 146 13.43 2.61 -2.28
C GLY A 146 14.57 3.09 -3.16
N VAL A 147 15.11 2.21 -3.96
CA VAL A 147 16.22 2.51 -4.87
C VAL A 147 15.76 2.28 -6.30
N GLY A 148 15.80 3.34 -7.10
CA GLY A 148 15.44 3.25 -8.52
C GLY A 148 16.42 2.38 -9.32
N GLY A 149 15.99 1.98 -10.52
CA GLY A 149 16.83 1.17 -11.42
C GLY A 149 16.13 0.84 -12.71
N ARG A 150 16.85 0.15 -13.58
CA ARG A 150 16.38 -0.41 -14.83
C ARG A 150 16.99 -1.80 -14.99
N ASP A 151 16.27 -2.71 -15.62
CA ASP A 151 16.73 -4.09 -15.86
C ASP A 151 17.19 -4.77 -14.54
N ILE A 152 16.43 -4.55 -13.47
CA ILE A 152 16.71 -5.12 -12.14
C ILE A 152 16.50 -6.63 -12.22
N THR A 153 17.53 -7.39 -11.82
CA THR A 153 17.42 -8.84 -11.81
C THR A 153 16.67 -9.33 -10.56
N HIS A 154 16.10 -10.52 -10.63
CA HIS A 154 15.46 -11.17 -9.49
C HIS A 154 16.39 -11.23 -8.26
N GLU A 155 17.69 -11.53 -8.47
CA GLU A 155 18.68 -11.64 -7.40
C GLU A 155 18.99 -10.28 -6.73
N SER A 156 18.88 -9.18 -7.48
CA SER A 156 19.16 -7.84 -6.97
C SER A 156 17.91 -7.11 -6.42
N ALA A 157 16.72 -7.61 -6.70
CA ALA A 157 15.45 -6.94 -6.41
C ALA A 157 15.30 -6.52 -4.94
N SER A 158 15.77 -7.34 -3.99
CA SER A 158 15.67 -7.03 -2.56
C SER A 158 16.37 -5.73 -2.16
N ALA A 159 17.43 -5.33 -2.86
CA ALA A 159 18.16 -4.08 -2.59
C ALA A 159 17.39 -2.83 -3.05
N HIS A 160 16.33 -2.98 -3.81
CA HIS A 160 15.50 -1.90 -4.33
C HIS A 160 14.24 -1.64 -3.50
N ILE A 161 13.92 -2.50 -2.54
CA ILE A 161 12.72 -2.41 -1.71
C ILE A 161 12.98 -1.52 -0.49
N PHE A 162 12.17 -0.47 -0.30
CA PHE A 162 12.21 0.34 0.92
C PHE A 162 11.45 -0.32 2.07
N GLY A 163 10.24 -0.78 1.81
CA GLY A 163 9.36 -1.36 2.84
C GLY A 163 7.97 -1.66 2.33
N PHE A 164 7.07 -1.95 3.29
CA PHE A 164 5.72 -2.42 3.02
C PHE A 164 4.69 -1.65 3.85
N THR A 165 3.48 -1.53 3.31
CA THR A 165 2.33 -0.93 3.98
C THR A 165 1.06 -1.70 3.65
N VAL A 166 -0.02 -1.49 4.41
CA VAL A 166 -1.35 -1.99 4.02
C VAL A 166 -1.90 -1.12 2.91
N MET A 167 -2.51 -1.75 1.90
CA MET A 167 -3.24 -1.06 0.85
C MET A 167 -4.69 -1.53 0.78
N ASN A 168 -5.60 -0.58 0.51
CA ASN A 168 -6.98 -0.85 0.15
C ASN A 168 -7.21 -0.34 -1.27
N ASP A 169 -7.37 -1.26 -2.22
CA ASP A 169 -7.71 -0.92 -3.60
C ASP A 169 -9.23 -0.82 -3.77
N PHE A 170 -9.80 0.35 -3.50
CA PHE A 170 -11.23 0.59 -3.64
C PHE A 170 -11.71 0.38 -5.07
N SER A 171 -12.82 -0.33 -5.22
CA SER A 171 -13.28 -0.83 -6.51
C SER A 171 -14.74 -0.49 -6.77
N ALA A 172 -15.01 0.18 -7.89
CA ALA A 172 -16.34 0.36 -8.46
C ALA A 172 -16.64 -0.83 -9.40
N ARG A 173 -17.12 -1.94 -8.85
CA ARG A 173 -17.18 -3.24 -9.54
C ARG A 173 -18.02 -3.26 -10.81
N ASP A 174 -19.11 -2.53 -10.85
CA ASP A 174 -19.97 -2.40 -12.02
C ASP A 174 -19.31 -1.64 -13.17
N VAL A 175 -18.53 -0.60 -12.84
CA VAL A 175 -17.74 0.18 -13.82
C VAL A 175 -16.54 -0.63 -14.28
N GLN A 176 -15.77 -1.21 -13.34
CA GLN A 176 -14.63 -2.07 -13.63
C GLN A 176 -14.99 -3.18 -14.63
N ALA A 177 -16.12 -3.89 -14.41
CA ALA A 177 -16.54 -4.96 -15.30
C ALA A 177 -16.84 -4.48 -16.72
N ARG A 178 -17.41 -3.28 -16.87
CA ARG A 178 -17.69 -2.67 -18.18
C ARG A 178 -16.42 -2.23 -18.90
N GLU A 179 -15.47 -1.60 -18.18
CA GLU A 179 -14.18 -1.19 -18.75
C GLU A 179 -13.40 -2.40 -19.26
N MET A 180 -13.30 -3.46 -18.44
CA MET A 180 -12.59 -4.67 -18.83
C MET A 180 -13.24 -5.36 -20.04
N SER A 181 -14.56 -5.24 -20.24
CA SER A 181 -15.23 -5.74 -21.43
C SER A 181 -14.87 -4.98 -22.71
N ALA A 182 -14.33 -3.77 -22.57
CA ALA A 182 -13.82 -2.95 -23.68
C ALA A 182 -12.33 -3.20 -24.01
N TRP A 183 -11.72 -4.22 -23.39
CA TRP A 183 -10.33 -4.65 -23.61
C TRP A 183 -9.28 -3.64 -23.11
N LEU A 184 -9.67 -2.69 -22.27
CA LEU A 184 -8.79 -1.72 -21.64
C LEU A 184 -9.25 -1.49 -20.19
N GLY A 185 -8.33 -1.24 -19.31
CA GLY A 185 -8.60 -1.02 -17.90
C GLY A 185 -8.14 -2.18 -17.01
N PRO A 186 -8.46 -2.14 -15.69
CA PRO A 186 -9.34 -1.14 -15.06
C PRO A 186 -8.75 0.28 -15.06
N ALA A 187 -9.61 1.29 -15.05
CA ALA A 187 -9.25 2.69 -14.94
C ALA A 187 -10.27 3.43 -14.05
N LYS A 188 -11.36 3.97 -14.61
CA LYS A 188 -12.38 4.72 -13.84
C LYS A 188 -12.95 3.95 -12.66
N GLY A 189 -13.01 2.62 -12.78
CA GLY A 189 -13.47 1.72 -11.72
C GLY A 189 -12.50 1.59 -10.53
N LYS A 190 -11.27 2.12 -10.62
CA LYS A 190 -10.20 2.06 -9.63
C LYS A 190 -9.62 3.44 -9.30
N ASP A 191 -9.55 4.35 -10.28
CA ASP A 191 -8.83 5.64 -10.17
C ASP A 191 -9.39 6.64 -9.16
N PHE A 192 -10.52 6.34 -8.52
CA PHE A 192 -11.20 7.26 -7.61
C PHE A 192 -10.62 7.27 -6.20
N ALA A 193 -10.10 6.13 -5.70
CA ALA A 193 -9.52 6.04 -4.38
C ALA A 193 -8.65 4.77 -4.22
N THR A 194 -7.50 4.93 -3.59
CA THR A 194 -6.66 3.88 -3.01
C THR A 194 -6.24 4.34 -1.63
N ALA A 195 -6.32 3.52 -0.59
CA ALA A 195 -5.84 3.91 0.72
C ALA A 195 -4.53 3.20 1.08
N LEU A 196 -3.61 3.91 1.75
CA LEU A 196 -2.35 3.38 2.27
C LEU A 196 -2.19 3.71 3.75
N GLY A 197 -1.65 2.77 4.51
CA GLY A 197 -1.36 2.97 5.94
C GLY A 197 -1.29 1.68 6.75
N PRO A 198 -1.21 1.76 8.07
CA PRO A 198 -1.08 2.98 8.86
C PRO A 198 0.33 3.56 8.80
N CYS A 199 1.32 2.76 8.46
CA CYS A 199 2.72 3.12 8.37
C CYS A 199 3.42 2.32 7.26
N ILE A 200 4.65 2.69 6.92
CA ILE A 200 5.56 1.88 6.13
C ILE A 200 6.52 1.21 7.10
N VAL A 201 6.60 -0.13 7.05
CA VAL A 201 7.62 -0.91 7.76
C VAL A 201 8.72 -1.23 6.79
N THR A 202 9.96 -0.91 7.17
CA THR A 202 11.11 -1.04 6.27
C THR A 202 11.49 -2.50 6.03
N ALA A 203 12.09 -2.78 4.86
CA ALA A 203 12.43 -4.13 4.46
C ALA A 203 13.54 -4.77 5.30
N ASP A 204 14.34 -3.99 6.00
CA ASP A 204 15.33 -4.52 6.95
C ASP A 204 14.67 -5.09 8.22
N GLU A 205 13.44 -4.70 8.53
CA GLU A 205 12.65 -5.25 9.63
C GLU A 205 11.83 -6.48 9.21
N LEU A 206 11.14 -6.42 8.06
CA LEU A 206 10.23 -7.49 7.61
C LEU A 206 10.88 -8.52 6.69
N GLY A 207 12.06 -8.23 6.14
CA GLY A 207 12.59 -8.96 4.99
C GLY A 207 12.01 -8.45 3.67
N SER A 208 12.56 -8.93 2.55
CA SER A 208 12.12 -8.51 1.21
C SER A 208 10.93 -9.32 0.65
N GLU A 209 10.61 -10.46 1.25
CA GLU A 209 9.52 -11.36 0.86
C GLU A 209 8.75 -11.81 2.12
N PRO A 210 8.07 -10.88 2.81
CA PRO A 210 7.43 -11.18 4.09
C PRO A 210 6.21 -12.09 3.91
N ASP A 211 6.07 -13.08 4.80
CA ASP A 211 4.89 -13.94 4.92
C ASP A 211 4.10 -13.54 6.15
N LEU A 212 3.10 -12.67 5.97
CA LEU A 212 2.34 -12.01 7.03
C LEU A 212 0.87 -12.44 7.00
N GLU A 213 0.26 -12.55 8.17
CA GLU A 213 -1.18 -12.74 8.27
C GLU A 213 -1.90 -11.46 7.83
N MET A 214 -2.96 -11.62 7.04
CA MET A 214 -3.78 -10.56 6.47
C MET A 214 -5.24 -10.79 6.85
N VAL A 215 -5.91 -9.81 7.47
CA VAL A 215 -7.29 -9.92 7.92
C VAL A 215 -8.11 -8.72 7.48
N CYS A 216 -9.28 -8.94 6.88
CA CYS A 216 -10.22 -7.88 6.60
C CYS A 216 -11.49 -8.01 7.43
N ARG A 217 -11.96 -6.86 7.97
CA ARG A 217 -13.20 -6.76 8.72
C ARG A 217 -14.07 -5.64 8.16
N VAL A 218 -15.37 -5.79 8.28
CA VAL A 218 -16.34 -4.72 8.00
C VAL A 218 -17.25 -4.61 9.21
N ASN A 219 -17.30 -3.41 9.82
CA ASN A 219 -18.02 -3.11 11.06
C ASN A 219 -17.64 -4.05 12.22
N GLY A 220 -16.36 -4.42 12.30
CA GLY A 220 -15.82 -5.34 13.30
C GLY A 220 -16.02 -6.83 13.00
N ASP A 221 -16.84 -7.20 12.03
CA ASP A 221 -17.04 -8.59 11.61
C ASP A 221 -15.93 -9.03 10.64
N GLU A 222 -15.22 -10.12 10.93
CA GLU A 222 -14.23 -10.68 10.02
C GLU A 222 -14.91 -11.19 8.75
N TRP A 223 -14.44 -10.68 7.61
CA TRP A 223 -14.91 -11.12 6.30
C TRP A 223 -13.96 -12.11 5.66
N GLY A 224 -12.65 -11.94 5.86
CA GLY A 224 -11.66 -12.80 5.25
C GLY A 224 -10.31 -12.76 5.95
N ARG A 225 -9.53 -13.82 5.70
CA ARG A 225 -8.17 -14.01 6.23
C ARG A 225 -7.32 -14.74 5.21
N ALA A 226 -6.07 -14.33 5.08
CA ALA A 226 -5.10 -14.91 4.16
C ALA A 226 -3.66 -14.73 4.67
N ARG A 227 -2.68 -15.17 3.90
CA ARG A 227 -1.26 -14.87 4.13
C ARG A 227 -0.66 -14.23 2.89
N SER A 228 0.22 -13.25 3.07
CA SER A 228 0.92 -12.62 1.96
C SER A 228 1.85 -13.58 1.23
N GLY A 229 2.40 -14.57 1.95
CA GLY A 229 3.24 -15.63 1.38
C GLY A 229 2.53 -16.59 0.43
N ASP A 230 1.17 -16.59 0.38
CA ASP A 230 0.38 -17.39 -0.57
C ASP A 230 0.35 -16.78 -2.00
N ALA A 231 0.98 -15.62 -2.21
CA ALA A 231 1.11 -15.02 -3.53
C ALA A 231 1.90 -15.93 -4.47
N HIS A 232 1.39 -16.13 -5.69
CA HIS A 232 2.08 -16.85 -6.76
C HIS A 232 3.28 -16.05 -7.26
N TRP A 233 3.09 -14.76 -7.52
CA TRP A 233 4.14 -13.85 -7.93
C TRP A 233 4.78 -13.19 -6.71
N ARG A 234 6.11 -13.25 -6.63
CA ARG A 234 6.90 -12.66 -5.56
C ARG A 234 7.27 -11.22 -5.89
N TRP A 235 7.65 -10.43 -4.88
CA TRP A 235 8.07 -9.04 -5.08
C TRP A 235 9.26 -8.92 -6.03
N ALA A 236 10.20 -9.85 -5.95
CA ALA A 236 11.33 -9.91 -6.87
C ALA A 236 10.90 -10.14 -8.33
N ASP A 237 9.90 -11.00 -8.58
CA ASP A 237 9.35 -11.24 -9.90
C ASP A 237 8.67 -9.98 -10.46
N MET A 238 7.84 -9.33 -9.62
CA MET A 238 7.10 -8.13 -10.00
C MET A 238 8.05 -6.97 -10.32
N LEU A 239 9.07 -6.75 -9.48
CA LEU A 239 10.05 -5.68 -9.69
C LEU A 239 10.92 -5.93 -10.92
N ALA A 240 11.40 -7.16 -11.12
CA ALA A 240 12.15 -7.54 -12.29
C ALA A 240 11.33 -7.34 -13.57
N HIS A 241 10.06 -7.77 -13.55
CA HIS A 241 9.16 -7.63 -14.69
C HIS A 241 8.89 -6.17 -15.08
N VAL A 242 8.64 -5.29 -14.09
CA VAL A 242 8.39 -3.86 -14.37
C VAL A 242 9.64 -3.18 -14.87
N SER A 243 10.81 -3.48 -14.30
CA SER A 243 12.06 -2.80 -14.64
C SER A 243 12.70 -3.30 -15.95
N ASP A 244 12.20 -4.39 -16.54
CA ASP A 244 12.68 -4.90 -17.82
C ASP A 244 12.38 -3.88 -18.94
N GLY A 245 13.42 -3.18 -19.36
CA GLY A 245 13.34 -2.12 -20.36
C GLY A 245 12.65 -0.82 -19.90
N GLU A 246 12.26 -0.69 -18.61
CA GLU A 246 11.59 0.49 -18.04
C GLU A 246 12.34 0.95 -16.76
N ASP A 247 12.40 2.27 -16.53
CA ASP A 247 12.95 2.79 -15.29
C ASP A 247 11.91 2.72 -14.17
N VAL A 248 12.32 2.28 -12.97
CA VAL A 248 11.56 2.38 -11.74
C VAL A 248 12.21 3.41 -10.81
N TYR A 249 11.39 4.06 -9.98
CA TYR A 249 11.82 5.21 -9.20
C TYR A 249 11.53 5.01 -7.70
N PRO A 250 12.34 5.63 -6.81
CA PRO A 250 12.00 5.70 -5.41
C PRO A 250 10.58 6.26 -5.20
N GLY A 251 9.81 5.66 -4.31
CA GLY A 251 8.42 6.04 -4.07
C GLY A 251 7.40 5.46 -5.06
N ASP A 252 7.81 4.63 -6.03
CA ASP A 252 6.88 3.79 -6.78
C ASP A 252 6.19 2.81 -5.81
N VAL A 253 4.87 2.68 -5.93
CA VAL A 253 4.04 1.80 -5.09
C VAL A 253 3.52 0.64 -5.92
N TYR A 254 3.73 -0.58 -5.43
CA TYR A 254 3.26 -1.81 -6.05
C TYR A 254 2.31 -2.55 -5.11
N GLY A 255 1.01 -2.56 -5.43
CA GLY A 255 0.02 -3.39 -4.75
C GLY A 255 0.17 -4.87 -5.15
N SER A 256 -0.03 -5.77 -4.20
CA SER A 256 0.06 -7.22 -4.44
C SER A 256 -1.09 -7.79 -5.25
N GLY A 257 -2.19 -7.06 -5.34
CA GLY A 257 -3.49 -7.65 -5.57
C GLY A 257 -4.05 -8.30 -4.29
N THR A 258 -5.37 -8.49 -4.26
CA THR A 258 -6.05 -9.06 -3.10
C THR A 258 -5.99 -10.59 -3.09
N PRO A 259 -5.76 -11.24 -1.92
CA PRO A 259 -5.92 -12.69 -1.78
C PRO A 259 -7.38 -13.12 -1.97
N GLY A 260 -7.58 -14.35 -2.42
CA GLY A 260 -8.92 -14.92 -2.61
C GLY A 260 -9.73 -14.92 -1.31
N GLY A 261 -10.88 -14.25 -1.33
CA GLY A 261 -11.77 -14.12 -0.17
C GLY A 261 -11.49 -12.91 0.72
N CYS A 262 -10.59 -12.00 0.31
CA CYS A 262 -10.29 -10.76 1.04
C CYS A 262 -10.88 -9.50 0.35
N CYS A 263 -11.98 -9.65 -0.37
CA CYS A 263 -12.80 -8.58 -0.93
C CYS A 263 -14.27 -8.99 -0.96
N GLY A 264 -15.18 -8.01 -1.00
CA GLY A 264 -16.63 -8.28 -1.04
C GLY A 264 -17.05 -9.08 -2.26
N LEU A 265 -16.43 -8.81 -3.42
CA LEU A 265 -16.71 -9.51 -4.67
C LEU A 265 -16.53 -11.03 -4.56
N ASP A 266 -15.44 -11.48 -3.94
CA ASP A 266 -15.14 -12.91 -3.76
C ASP A 266 -16.08 -13.60 -2.78
N LEU A 267 -16.60 -12.84 -1.82
CA LEU A 267 -17.50 -13.31 -0.77
C LEU A 267 -18.98 -13.21 -1.15
N GLY A 268 -19.31 -12.54 -2.26
CA GLY A 268 -20.69 -12.22 -2.62
C GLY A 268 -21.35 -11.25 -1.64
N ARG A 269 -20.55 -10.40 -0.98
CA ARG A 269 -20.99 -9.37 -0.03
C ARG A 269 -20.86 -7.98 -0.65
N GLU A 270 -21.67 -7.06 -0.19
CA GLU A 270 -21.71 -5.68 -0.70
C GLU A 270 -21.56 -4.70 0.46
N LEU A 271 -20.76 -3.65 0.24
CA LEU A 271 -20.64 -2.54 1.16
C LEU A 271 -21.88 -1.65 1.14
N LYS A 272 -22.07 -0.94 2.24
CA LYS A 272 -23.13 0.06 2.41
C LYS A 272 -22.51 1.40 2.83
N PRO A 273 -23.18 2.51 2.53
CA PRO A 273 -22.79 3.80 3.10
C PRO A 273 -22.71 3.75 4.62
N GLY A 274 -21.62 4.29 5.17
CA GLY A 274 -21.33 4.28 6.60
C GLY A 274 -20.59 3.04 7.09
N ASP A 275 -20.40 2.01 6.29
CA ASP A 275 -19.57 0.85 6.68
C ASP A 275 -18.13 1.28 7.00
N VAL A 276 -17.56 0.66 8.02
CA VAL A 276 -16.17 0.83 8.43
C VAL A 276 -15.40 -0.41 7.99
N ILE A 277 -14.39 -0.20 7.17
CA ILE A 277 -13.48 -1.23 6.69
C ILE A 277 -12.22 -1.18 7.53
N GLU A 278 -11.78 -2.33 7.99
CA GLU A 278 -10.56 -2.51 8.77
C GLU A 278 -9.72 -3.59 8.10
N LEU A 279 -8.55 -3.20 7.61
CA LEU A 279 -7.57 -4.06 6.95
C LEU A 279 -6.33 -4.16 7.83
N GLU A 280 -6.05 -5.33 8.35
CA GLU A 280 -4.95 -5.58 9.28
C GLU A 280 -3.94 -6.52 8.64
N ILE A 281 -2.67 -6.15 8.72
CA ILE A 281 -1.56 -7.00 8.32
C ILE A 281 -0.58 -7.11 9.48
N GLU A 282 -0.25 -8.35 9.83
CA GLU A 282 0.72 -8.69 10.88
C GLU A 282 1.98 -7.85 10.75
N SER A 283 2.48 -7.30 11.85
CA SER A 283 3.69 -6.46 11.93
C SER A 283 3.67 -5.16 11.11
N ILE A 284 2.57 -4.84 10.40
CA ILE A 284 2.39 -3.52 9.73
C ILE A 284 1.33 -2.70 10.46
N GLY A 285 0.23 -3.35 10.87
CA GLY A 285 -0.83 -2.71 11.62
C GLY A 285 -2.17 -2.65 10.89
N LEU A 286 -3.02 -1.72 11.31
CA LEU A 286 -4.42 -1.61 10.91
C LEU A 286 -4.67 -0.34 10.09
N LEU A 287 -5.08 -0.50 8.84
CA LEU A 287 -5.63 0.57 8.00
C LEU A 287 -7.14 0.56 8.13
N ARG A 288 -7.72 1.68 8.53
CA ARG A 288 -9.14 1.85 8.72
C ARG A 288 -9.67 2.98 7.84
N ASN A 289 -10.78 2.73 7.14
CA ASN A 289 -11.48 3.73 6.35
C ASN A 289 -13.00 3.59 6.53
N GLN A 290 -13.71 4.70 6.47
CA GLN A 290 -15.18 4.71 6.46
C GLN A 290 -15.70 4.98 5.06
N ILE A 291 -16.79 4.31 4.69
CA ILE A 291 -17.49 4.57 3.43
C ILE A 291 -18.45 5.75 3.59
N GLY A 292 -18.27 6.74 2.76
CA GLY A 292 -19.10 7.94 2.71
C GLY A 292 -20.54 7.68 2.28
N PRO A 293 -21.42 8.68 2.40
CA PRO A 293 -22.79 8.60 1.97
C PRO A 293 -22.88 8.41 0.44
N ARG A 294 -23.86 7.63 -0.01
CA ARG A 294 -24.11 7.49 -1.43
C ARG A 294 -24.80 8.76 -1.95
N PRO A 295 -24.29 9.38 -3.03
CA PRO A 295 -24.96 10.51 -3.67
C PRO A 295 -26.38 10.15 -4.14
N GLU A 296 -27.33 11.12 -4.04
CA GLU A 296 -28.69 10.97 -4.51
C GLU A 296 -28.80 10.80 -6.04
#